data_033b941076fcb32b18ac6c9d943733ba
#
_entry.id   033b941076fcb32b18ac6c9d943733ba
#
_cell.length_a   1.000
_cell.length_b   1.000
_cell.length_c   1.000
_cell.angle_alpha   90.00
_cell.angle_beta   90.00
_cell.angle_gamma   90.00
#
_symmetry.space_group_name_H-M   'P 1'
#
loop_
_entity.id
_entity.type
_entity.pdbx_description
1 polymer ?
#
loop_
_entity_poly.entity_id
_entity_poly.type
_entity_poly.pdbx_seq_one_letter_code
_entity_poly.pdbx_strand_id
1 'polypeptide(L)'
;MLNMDKKLAKREEEGKIIRTGIVGVGQMGRGLVAQMVLMKGIMPAIVADHTIDKVLKAFRGAGISDEDIVVANTLSEANRGMEQGKYVATENDAFISHANLVEVAIDVTGVPEVGVKIAIDAMNNKKHVVMMDVETDVVIGSYLKKLGDKNGVIYTGSAGDEPGAVMELYSFARAMGLDVKVIGKGKNNKIDYACNPDTVFEEATRRKMNPRMLTSFKDGTKTMVEMTAMSNATGFVPDVIGGHGVSGSSANSCADLNAAFRLKKDGGILNRHGVVEYVNGIAPGVFVTVASPNEDAAYVMDYLQMGHGPLWTLYRPYHLCNLETPLSVAKIVIDGEPTIIPLDGPVSECITVAKRDLKAGENLDGIGGYTTYASIATAEETYRNGYVVYPLVNKNARMKCDVQKGTLLTLDMVDLDTSTQLYQVRKEQDRMYENGYGLK
;
A
#
# COMPACT_ATOMS: atom_id res chain seq x y z
N MET A 1 9.52 -4.35 15.77
CA MET A 1 9.33 -5.84 15.67
C MET A 1 10.34 -6.66 16.50
N LEU A 2 10.75 -6.15 17.64
CA LEU A 2 11.71 -6.82 18.53
C LEU A 2 11.16 -8.17 19.00
N ASN A 3 12.02 -9.20 18.96
CA ASN A 3 11.74 -10.59 19.39
C ASN A 3 10.64 -11.34 18.61
N MET A 4 10.24 -10.89 17.41
CA MET A 4 9.23 -11.60 16.61
C MET A 4 9.74 -12.99 16.18
N ASP A 5 11.03 -13.13 15.90
CA ASP A 5 11.72 -14.40 15.63
C ASP A 5 11.50 -15.44 16.74
N LYS A 6 11.66 -15.02 18.00
CA LYS A 6 11.44 -15.90 19.18
C LYS A 6 9.96 -16.25 19.37
N LYS A 7 9.06 -15.30 19.15
CA LYS A 7 7.61 -15.52 19.27
C LYS A 7 7.12 -16.53 18.22
N LEU A 8 7.58 -16.40 16.98
CA LEU A 8 7.26 -17.34 15.90
C LEU A 8 7.84 -18.73 16.15
N ALA A 9 9.11 -18.84 16.58
CA ALA A 9 9.73 -20.10 16.92
C ALA A 9 8.97 -20.82 18.04
N LYS A 10 8.56 -20.11 19.09
CA LYS A 10 7.74 -20.67 20.18
C LYS A 10 6.39 -21.19 19.68
N ARG A 11 5.73 -20.48 18.76
CA ARG A 11 4.46 -20.97 18.18
C ARG A 11 4.64 -22.28 17.40
N GLU A 12 5.76 -22.41 16.68
CA GLU A 12 6.09 -23.66 15.97
C GLU A 12 6.32 -24.82 16.94
N GLU A 13 7.12 -24.60 18.01
CA GLU A 13 7.36 -25.59 19.07
C GLU A 13 6.06 -26.01 19.76
N GLU A 14 5.10 -25.11 19.94
CA GLU A 14 3.78 -25.36 20.50
C GLU A 14 2.78 -25.99 19.50
N GLY A 15 3.16 -26.16 18.22
CA GLY A 15 2.27 -26.63 17.16
C GLY A 15 1.20 -25.62 16.73
N LYS A 16 1.35 -24.33 17.11
CA LYS A 16 0.41 -23.25 16.82
C LYS A 16 0.84 -22.44 15.60
N ILE A 17 1.11 -23.13 14.49
CA ILE A 17 1.54 -22.49 13.24
C ILE A 17 0.42 -21.60 12.68
N ILE A 18 0.74 -20.34 12.37
CA ILE A 18 -0.19 -19.40 11.73
C ILE A 18 -0.41 -19.85 10.28
N ARG A 19 -1.66 -20.11 9.92
CA ARG A 19 -2.05 -20.55 8.59
C ARG A 19 -2.62 -19.38 7.81
N THR A 20 -1.99 -19.06 6.67
CA THR A 20 -2.43 -17.98 5.80
C THR A 20 -3.08 -18.50 4.53
N GLY A 21 -4.02 -17.74 4.02
CA GLY A 21 -4.55 -17.87 2.67
C GLY A 21 -4.08 -16.71 1.80
N ILE A 22 -3.52 -16.98 0.63
CA ILE A 22 -2.94 -15.98 -0.27
C ILE A 22 -3.72 -15.98 -1.58
N VAL A 23 -4.13 -14.80 -2.05
CA VAL A 23 -4.73 -14.63 -3.38
C VAL A 23 -3.79 -13.85 -4.28
N GLY A 24 -3.40 -14.48 -5.39
CA GLY A 24 -2.48 -13.94 -6.38
C GLY A 24 -1.05 -14.43 -6.21
N VAL A 25 -0.52 -15.10 -7.26
CA VAL A 25 0.88 -15.58 -7.32
C VAL A 25 1.63 -15.01 -8.53
N GLY A 26 1.46 -13.71 -8.74
CA GLY A 26 2.32 -12.91 -9.59
C GLY A 26 3.76 -12.85 -9.04
N GLN A 27 4.52 -11.84 -9.45
CA GLN A 27 5.90 -11.66 -8.97
C GLN A 27 5.97 -11.54 -7.44
N MET A 28 5.10 -10.73 -6.83
CA MET A 28 5.07 -10.50 -5.39
C MET A 28 4.58 -11.74 -4.63
N GLY A 29 3.48 -12.37 -5.07
CA GLY A 29 2.92 -13.54 -4.40
C GLY A 29 3.86 -14.74 -4.39
N ARG A 30 4.61 -14.99 -5.48
CA ARG A 30 5.62 -16.05 -5.50
C ARG A 30 6.73 -15.83 -4.47
N GLY A 31 7.22 -14.59 -4.37
CA GLY A 31 8.23 -14.25 -3.38
C GLY A 31 7.70 -14.35 -1.94
N LEU A 32 6.44 -13.98 -1.72
CA LEU A 32 5.76 -14.12 -0.43
C LEU A 32 5.65 -15.59 -0.01
N VAL A 33 5.19 -16.48 -0.89
CA VAL A 33 5.11 -17.92 -0.63
C VAL A 33 6.49 -18.48 -0.28
N ALA A 34 7.53 -18.16 -1.09
CA ALA A 34 8.89 -18.60 -0.85
C ALA A 34 9.43 -18.10 0.50
N GLN A 35 9.15 -16.84 0.86
CA GLN A 35 9.59 -16.28 2.13
C GLN A 35 8.92 -16.96 3.32
N MET A 36 7.61 -17.22 3.26
CA MET A 36 6.88 -17.87 4.35
C MET A 36 7.39 -19.29 4.63
N VAL A 37 7.76 -20.04 3.60
CA VAL A 37 8.32 -21.40 3.77
C VAL A 37 9.66 -21.37 4.51
N LEU A 38 10.40 -20.27 4.46
CA LEU A 38 11.66 -20.10 5.23
C LEU A 38 11.43 -19.71 6.69
N MET A 39 10.22 -19.28 7.04
CA MET A 39 9.93 -18.75 8.38
C MET A 39 9.39 -19.82 9.30
N LYS A 40 9.73 -19.74 10.58
CA LYS A 40 9.14 -20.56 11.63
C LYS A 40 7.74 -20.05 12.00
N GLY A 41 6.88 -20.96 12.43
CA GLY A 41 5.59 -20.63 13.04
C GLY A 41 4.55 -19.96 12.14
N ILE A 42 4.78 -19.93 10.83
CA ILE A 42 3.86 -19.38 9.81
C ILE A 42 3.94 -20.21 8.53
N MET A 43 2.84 -20.40 7.82
CA MET A 43 2.83 -21.12 6.55
C MET A 43 1.79 -20.57 5.56
N PRO A 44 2.06 -20.60 4.24
CA PRO A 44 1.08 -20.32 3.19
C PRO A 44 0.21 -21.58 2.98
N ALA A 45 -0.78 -21.78 3.86
CA ALA A 45 -1.53 -23.05 3.94
C ALA A 45 -2.42 -23.27 2.71
N ILE A 46 -2.99 -22.21 2.14
CA ILE A 46 -3.77 -22.27 0.92
C ILE A 46 -3.44 -21.05 0.04
N VAL A 47 -3.23 -21.29 -1.24
CA VAL A 47 -2.89 -20.26 -2.24
C VAL A 47 -3.81 -20.37 -3.43
N ALA A 48 -4.37 -19.24 -3.86
CA ALA A 48 -5.29 -19.13 -4.99
C ALA A 48 -4.74 -18.23 -6.09
N ASP A 49 -4.89 -18.64 -7.34
CA ASP A 49 -4.70 -17.81 -8.54
C ASP A 49 -5.63 -18.35 -9.63
N HIS A 50 -6.10 -17.50 -10.54
CA HIS A 50 -6.94 -17.89 -11.68
C HIS A 50 -6.27 -18.90 -12.63
N THR A 51 -5.00 -19.25 -12.40
CA THR A 51 -4.23 -20.24 -13.14
C THR A 51 -3.52 -21.17 -12.17
N ILE A 52 -4.01 -22.39 -12.02
CA ILE A 52 -3.48 -23.38 -11.07
C ILE A 52 -1.97 -23.65 -11.26
N ASP A 53 -1.49 -23.68 -12.50
CA ASP A 53 -0.07 -23.88 -12.81
C ASP A 53 0.84 -22.84 -12.18
N LYS A 54 0.37 -21.60 -12.00
CA LYS A 54 1.15 -20.56 -11.32
C LYS A 54 1.30 -20.87 -9.84
N VAL A 55 0.24 -21.38 -9.21
CA VAL A 55 0.26 -21.78 -7.78
C VAL A 55 1.22 -22.95 -7.58
N LEU A 56 1.11 -23.99 -8.41
CA LEU A 56 2.02 -25.14 -8.38
C LEU A 56 3.48 -24.74 -8.57
N LYS A 57 3.75 -23.83 -9.52
CA LYS A 57 5.09 -23.28 -9.74
C LYS A 57 5.60 -22.47 -8.54
N ALA A 58 4.72 -21.75 -7.85
CA ALA A 58 5.09 -20.99 -6.64
C ALA A 58 5.49 -21.93 -5.51
N PHE A 59 4.72 -22.98 -5.26
CA PHE A 59 5.02 -23.96 -4.22
C PHE A 59 6.29 -24.75 -4.53
N ARG A 60 6.45 -25.28 -5.74
CA ARG A 60 7.68 -25.98 -6.16
C ARG A 60 8.90 -25.07 -6.10
N GLY A 61 8.75 -23.82 -6.52
CA GLY A 61 9.81 -22.81 -6.45
C GLY A 61 10.21 -22.46 -5.01
N ALA A 62 9.33 -22.65 -4.05
CA ALA A 62 9.59 -22.52 -2.62
C ALA A 62 10.19 -23.78 -1.99
N GLY A 63 10.39 -24.85 -2.76
CA GLY A 63 10.98 -26.11 -2.29
C GLY A 63 9.98 -27.10 -1.72
N ILE A 64 8.66 -26.91 -1.92
CA ILE A 64 7.62 -27.83 -1.47
C ILE A 64 7.51 -28.98 -2.47
N SER A 65 7.53 -30.23 -1.96
CA SER A 65 7.41 -31.42 -2.79
C SER A 65 5.98 -31.64 -3.30
N ASP A 66 5.82 -32.27 -4.47
CA ASP A 66 4.50 -32.52 -5.05
C ASP A 66 3.61 -33.40 -4.15
N GLU A 67 4.19 -34.26 -3.35
CA GLU A 67 3.48 -35.09 -2.35
C GLU A 67 2.88 -34.27 -1.22
N ASP A 68 3.41 -33.07 -0.95
CA ASP A 68 2.91 -32.15 0.08
C ASP A 68 1.92 -31.11 -0.47
N ILE A 69 1.62 -31.16 -1.77
CA ILE A 69 0.68 -30.24 -2.43
C ILE A 69 -0.64 -30.97 -2.72
N VAL A 70 -1.75 -30.34 -2.36
CA VAL A 70 -3.11 -30.77 -2.71
C VAL A 70 -3.73 -29.74 -3.62
N VAL A 71 -4.18 -30.16 -4.82
CA VAL A 71 -5.02 -29.33 -5.68
C VAL A 71 -6.47 -29.52 -5.25
N ALA A 72 -7.10 -28.46 -4.76
CA ALA A 72 -8.46 -28.48 -4.28
C ALA A 72 -9.43 -27.81 -5.25
N ASN A 73 -10.46 -28.55 -5.69
CA ASN A 73 -11.56 -28.05 -6.50
C ASN A 73 -12.82 -27.77 -5.66
N THR A 74 -12.84 -28.25 -4.42
CA THR A 74 -13.92 -28.01 -3.46
C THR A 74 -13.35 -27.53 -2.12
N LEU A 75 -14.15 -26.78 -1.36
CA LEU A 75 -13.80 -26.33 -0.02
C LEU A 75 -13.52 -27.51 0.94
N SER A 76 -14.22 -28.61 0.77
CA SER A 76 -14.00 -29.83 1.57
C SER A 76 -12.63 -30.43 1.32
N GLU A 77 -12.17 -30.48 0.07
CA GLU A 77 -10.81 -30.92 -0.27
C GLU A 77 -9.75 -29.97 0.30
N ALA A 78 -9.99 -28.66 0.22
CA ALA A 78 -9.09 -27.65 0.76
C ALA A 78 -8.94 -27.81 2.29
N ASN A 79 -10.04 -27.92 3.02
CA ASN A 79 -10.01 -28.13 4.48
C ASN A 79 -9.29 -29.41 4.86
N ARG A 80 -9.59 -30.53 4.19
CA ARG A 80 -8.94 -31.83 4.44
C ARG A 80 -7.43 -31.78 4.16
N GLY A 81 -7.02 -31.11 3.07
CA GLY A 81 -5.59 -30.93 2.76
C GLY A 81 -4.86 -30.17 3.87
N MET A 82 -5.43 -29.08 4.35
CA MET A 82 -4.85 -28.30 5.46
C MET A 82 -4.84 -29.05 6.80
N GLU A 83 -5.88 -29.85 7.10
CA GLU A 83 -5.94 -30.71 8.29
C GLU A 83 -4.83 -31.78 8.28
N GLN A 84 -4.44 -32.25 7.10
CA GLN A 84 -3.32 -33.17 6.90
C GLN A 84 -1.95 -32.47 6.90
N GLY A 85 -1.90 -31.14 7.11
CA GLY A 85 -0.66 -30.37 7.10
C GLY A 85 -0.09 -30.14 5.71
N LYS A 86 -0.89 -30.33 4.63
CA LYS A 86 -0.49 -30.11 3.25
C LYS A 86 -0.68 -28.65 2.83
N TYR A 87 0.01 -28.25 1.76
CA TYR A 87 -0.17 -26.99 1.07
C TYR A 87 -1.27 -27.12 0.02
N VAL A 88 -2.23 -26.22 0.05
CA VAL A 88 -3.41 -26.30 -0.84
C VAL A 88 -3.30 -25.30 -1.98
N ALA A 89 -3.38 -25.80 -3.22
CA ALA A 89 -3.46 -25.02 -4.45
C ALA A 89 -4.90 -25.01 -4.97
N THR A 90 -5.43 -23.84 -5.35
CA THR A 90 -6.78 -23.72 -5.89
C THR A 90 -6.91 -22.59 -6.91
N GLU A 91 -7.91 -22.66 -7.81
CA GLU A 91 -8.33 -21.54 -8.66
C GLU A 91 -9.48 -20.73 -8.06
N ASN A 92 -10.03 -21.17 -6.93
CA ASN A 92 -11.15 -20.51 -6.30
C ASN A 92 -10.71 -19.65 -5.11
N ASP A 93 -10.67 -18.34 -5.30
CA ASP A 93 -10.30 -17.34 -4.29
C ASP A 93 -11.23 -17.34 -3.06
N ALA A 94 -12.50 -17.73 -3.22
CA ALA A 94 -13.45 -17.80 -2.11
C ALA A 94 -13.05 -18.84 -1.05
N PHE A 95 -12.27 -19.86 -1.41
CA PHE A 95 -11.82 -20.85 -0.41
C PHE A 95 -10.93 -20.21 0.65
N ILE A 96 -10.18 -19.14 0.31
CA ILE A 96 -9.35 -18.41 1.27
C ILE A 96 -10.19 -17.89 2.44
N SER A 97 -11.32 -17.28 2.13
CA SER A 97 -12.22 -16.70 3.13
C SER A 97 -12.99 -17.74 3.94
N HIS A 98 -13.31 -18.89 3.33
CA HIS A 98 -14.20 -19.90 3.92
C HIS A 98 -13.47 -21.09 4.57
N ALA A 99 -12.18 -21.24 4.32
CA ALA A 99 -11.40 -22.36 4.87
C ALA A 99 -11.26 -22.30 6.40
N ASN A 100 -11.48 -23.43 7.08
CA ASN A 100 -11.60 -23.49 8.54
C ASN A 100 -10.32 -23.06 9.26
N LEU A 101 -9.14 -23.47 8.76
CA LEU A 101 -7.86 -23.28 9.41
C LEU A 101 -7.12 -21.99 9.01
N VAL A 102 -7.62 -21.23 8.07
CA VAL A 102 -7.05 -19.95 7.69
C VAL A 102 -7.34 -18.92 8.77
N GLU A 103 -6.30 -18.29 9.30
CA GLU A 103 -6.40 -17.19 10.28
C GLU A 103 -6.35 -15.83 9.60
N VAL A 104 -5.51 -15.71 8.55
CA VAL A 104 -5.24 -14.44 7.84
C VAL A 104 -5.35 -14.64 6.33
N ALA A 105 -6.16 -13.82 5.69
CA ALA A 105 -6.23 -13.67 4.23
C ALA A 105 -5.27 -12.57 3.77
N ILE A 106 -4.53 -12.82 2.69
CA ILE A 106 -3.58 -11.85 2.11
C ILE A 106 -3.97 -11.63 0.66
N ASP A 107 -4.29 -10.40 0.31
CA ASP A 107 -4.46 -10.00 -1.10
C ASP A 107 -3.14 -9.52 -1.70
N VAL A 108 -2.72 -10.16 -2.79
CA VAL A 108 -1.49 -9.85 -3.55
C VAL A 108 -1.80 -9.66 -5.04
N THR A 109 -3.06 -9.38 -5.37
CA THR A 109 -3.51 -9.34 -6.77
C THR A 109 -3.13 -8.05 -7.47
N GLY A 110 -3.06 -6.92 -6.75
CA GLY A 110 -2.90 -5.59 -7.33
C GLY A 110 -4.06 -5.19 -8.24
N VAL A 111 -5.26 -5.75 -7.98
CA VAL A 111 -6.49 -5.47 -8.72
C VAL A 111 -7.57 -5.05 -7.74
N PRO A 112 -7.87 -3.74 -7.60
CA PRO A 112 -8.76 -3.23 -6.57
C PRO A 112 -10.15 -3.89 -6.50
N GLU A 113 -10.73 -4.26 -7.65
CA GLU A 113 -12.01 -4.97 -7.68
C GLU A 113 -11.93 -6.38 -7.07
N VAL A 114 -10.77 -7.02 -7.13
CA VAL A 114 -10.55 -8.32 -6.48
C VAL A 114 -10.24 -8.11 -4.99
N GLY A 115 -9.41 -7.13 -4.67
CA GLY A 115 -9.04 -6.79 -3.29
C GLY A 115 -10.23 -6.46 -2.41
N VAL A 116 -11.20 -5.67 -2.90
CA VAL A 116 -12.42 -5.33 -2.16
C VAL A 116 -13.25 -6.58 -1.84
N LYS A 117 -13.41 -7.49 -2.82
CA LYS A 117 -14.15 -8.75 -2.64
C LYS A 117 -13.50 -9.63 -1.58
N ILE A 118 -12.19 -9.87 -1.71
CA ILE A 118 -11.41 -10.72 -0.80
C ILE A 118 -11.48 -10.16 0.62
N ALA A 119 -11.23 -8.86 0.80
CA ALA A 119 -11.21 -8.25 2.12
C ALA A 119 -12.56 -8.34 2.84
N ILE A 120 -13.65 -7.99 2.15
CA ILE A 120 -15.01 -8.03 2.73
C ILE A 120 -15.40 -9.46 3.07
N ASP A 121 -15.18 -10.42 2.15
CA ASP A 121 -15.56 -11.81 2.34
C ASP A 121 -14.74 -12.44 3.49
N ALA A 122 -13.42 -12.23 3.54
CA ALA A 122 -12.57 -12.73 4.61
C ALA A 122 -12.99 -12.19 5.99
N MET A 123 -13.20 -10.88 6.11
CA MET A 123 -13.59 -10.27 7.39
C MET A 123 -14.98 -10.71 7.85
N ASN A 124 -15.93 -10.90 6.93
CA ASN A 124 -17.26 -11.45 7.25
C ASN A 124 -17.17 -12.90 7.73
N ASN A 125 -16.17 -13.64 7.28
CA ASN A 125 -15.85 -15.00 7.73
C ASN A 125 -14.84 -15.04 8.88
N LYS A 126 -14.67 -13.92 9.60
CA LYS A 126 -13.81 -13.82 10.80
C LYS A 126 -12.33 -14.10 10.55
N LYS A 127 -11.82 -13.76 9.36
CA LYS A 127 -10.40 -13.81 9.05
C LYS A 127 -9.82 -12.41 9.15
N HIS A 128 -8.60 -12.30 9.69
CA HIS A 128 -7.79 -11.08 9.57
C HIS A 128 -7.42 -10.86 8.11
N VAL A 129 -7.13 -9.60 7.74
CA VAL A 129 -6.76 -9.26 6.35
C VAL A 129 -5.46 -8.46 6.33
N VAL A 130 -4.52 -8.91 5.50
CA VAL A 130 -3.33 -8.12 5.11
C VAL A 130 -3.50 -7.72 3.64
N MET A 131 -3.61 -6.43 3.40
CA MET A 131 -3.79 -5.83 2.08
C MET A 131 -2.43 -5.38 1.53
N MET A 132 -1.94 -6.07 0.49
CA MET A 132 -0.79 -5.59 -0.28
C MET A 132 -1.21 -4.72 -1.47
N ASP A 133 -2.48 -4.76 -1.86
CA ASP A 133 -3.05 -3.86 -2.86
C ASP A 133 -3.37 -2.51 -2.22
N VAL A 134 -2.37 -1.63 -2.20
CA VAL A 134 -2.48 -0.27 -1.61
C VAL A 134 -3.51 0.57 -2.38
N GLU A 135 -3.74 0.26 -3.65
CA GLU A 135 -4.75 0.92 -4.48
C GLU A 135 -6.17 0.68 -3.93
N THR A 136 -6.45 -0.51 -3.40
CA THR A 136 -7.70 -0.79 -2.68
C THR A 136 -7.77 -0.02 -1.36
N ASP A 137 -6.68 -0.04 -0.58
CA ASP A 137 -6.60 0.65 0.72
C ASP A 137 -6.91 2.14 0.63
N VAL A 138 -6.29 2.86 -0.31
CA VAL A 138 -6.49 4.31 -0.44
C VAL A 138 -7.90 4.70 -0.88
N VAL A 139 -8.69 3.78 -1.43
CA VAL A 139 -10.09 4.04 -1.84
C VAL A 139 -11.07 3.77 -0.72
N ILE A 140 -10.92 2.63 -0.03
CA ILE A 140 -11.91 2.11 0.92
C ILE A 140 -11.32 1.64 2.25
N GLY A 141 -10.08 1.96 2.55
CA GLY A 141 -9.38 1.47 3.74
C GLY A 141 -10.08 1.84 5.04
N SER A 142 -10.65 3.05 5.14
CA SER A 142 -11.40 3.46 6.33
C SER A 142 -12.70 2.66 6.51
N TYR A 143 -13.36 2.25 5.41
CA TYR A 143 -14.48 1.31 5.45
C TYR A 143 -14.02 -0.07 5.92
N LEU A 144 -12.93 -0.59 5.34
CA LEU A 144 -12.39 -1.92 5.69
C LEU A 144 -11.96 -1.98 7.16
N LYS A 145 -11.33 -0.91 7.69
CA LYS A 145 -11.04 -0.79 9.12
C LYS A 145 -12.29 -0.95 9.97
N LYS A 146 -13.35 -0.19 9.69
CA LYS A 146 -14.62 -0.27 10.44
C LYS A 146 -15.29 -1.63 10.32
N LEU A 147 -15.20 -2.26 9.15
CA LEU A 147 -15.71 -3.61 8.95
C LEU A 147 -14.93 -4.63 9.79
N GLY A 148 -13.59 -4.49 9.85
CA GLY A 148 -12.73 -5.30 10.72
C GLY A 148 -13.11 -5.16 12.18
N ASP A 149 -13.21 -3.92 12.68
CA ASP A 149 -13.61 -3.60 14.06
C ASP A 149 -14.97 -4.22 14.41
N LYS A 150 -15.97 -4.06 13.52
CA LYS A 150 -17.31 -4.65 13.68
C LYS A 150 -17.27 -6.18 13.76
N ASN A 151 -16.38 -6.81 13.01
CA ASN A 151 -16.27 -8.26 12.93
C ASN A 151 -15.31 -8.86 13.98
N GLY A 152 -14.60 -8.02 14.74
CA GLY A 152 -13.59 -8.46 15.73
C GLY A 152 -12.34 -9.05 15.08
N VAL A 153 -11.98 -8.57 13.88
CA VAL A 153 -10.78 -8.97 13.14
C VAL A 153 -9.96 -7.73 12.74
N ILE A 154 -8.69 -7.93 12.47
CA ILE A 154 -7.77 -6.84 12.12
C ILE A 154 -7.62 -6.76 10.61
N TYR A 155 -7.84 -5.55 10.08
CA TYR A 155 -7.42 -5.13 8.75
C TYR A 155 -6.09 -4.38 8.84
N THR A 156 -5.14 -4.63 7.96
CA THR A 156 -3.86 -3.91 7.90
C THR A 156 -3.27 -3.91 6.49
N GLY A 157 -2.51 -2.88 6.16
CA GLY A 157 -1.58 -2.91 5.03
C GLY A 157 -0.31 -3.70 5.36
N SER A 158 0.55 -3.89 4.37
CA SER A 158 1.76 -4.72 4.44
C SER A 158 2.96 -4.00 5.06
N ALA A 159 3.76 -4.70 5.86
CA ALA A 159 4.95 -4.19 6.52
C ALA A 159 6.06 -3.74 5.56
N GLY A 160 6.25 -4.44 4.46
CA GLY A 160 7.38 -4.25 3.56
C GLY A 160 7.14 -3.28 2.41
N ASP A 161 5.89 -2.85 2.19
CA ASP A 161 5.63 -1.75 1.28
C ASP A 161 5.99 -0.41 1.95
N GLU A 162 6.30 0.63 1.18
CA GLU A 162 6.79 1.90 1.74
C GLU A 162 5.87 2.48 2.81
N PRO A 163 4.53 2.45 2.68
CA PRO A 163 3.65 2.92 3.76
C PRO A 163 3.80 2.14 5.07
N GLY A 164 3.93 0.82 4.99
CA GLY A 164 4.17 -0.01 6.18
C GLY A 164 5.58 0.18 6.75
N ALA A 165 6.58 0.31 5.88
CA ALA A 165 7.97 0.50 6.27
C ALA A 165 8.21 1.85 6.98
N VAL A 166 7.55 2.92 6.53
CA VAL A 166 7.67 4.24 7.18
C VAL A 166 7.07 4.24 8.59
N MET A 167 6.05 3.41 8.86
CA MET A 167 5.42 3.32 10.18
C MET A 167 6.38 2.81 11.26
N GLU A 168 7.39 2.00 10.92
CA GLU A 168 8.46 1.63 11.85
C GLU A 168 9.22 2.86 12.34
N LEU A 169 9.69 3.71 11.42
CA LEU A 169 10.42 4.93 11.76
C LEU A 169 9.51 5.94 12.47
N TYR A 170 8.28 6.08 11.99
CA TYR A 170 7.30 6.99 12.59
C TYR A 170 6.99 6.61 14.04
N SER A 171 6.68 5.34 14.29
CA SER A 171 6.38 4.84 15.64
C SER A 171 7.60 4.92 16.54
N PHE A 172 8.79 4.59 16.05
CA PHE A 172 10.05 4.72 16.77
C PHE A 172 10.31 6.17 17.19
N ALA A 173 10.24 7.10 16.24
CA ALA A 173 10.48 8.53 16.54
C ALA A 173 9.49 9.07 17.58
N ARG A 174 8.19 8.74 17.43
CA ARG A 174 7.16 9.17 18.40
C ARG A 174 7.33 8.53 19.78
N ALA A 175 7.72 7.26 19.84
CA ALA A 175 7.99 6.58 21.11
C ALA A 175 9.15 7.20 21.87
N MET A 176 10.14 7.79 21.16
CA MET A 176 11.22 8.57 21.76
C MET A 176 10.82 10.00 22.12
N GLY A 177 9.60 10.42 21.88
CA GLY A 177 9.15 11.81 22.16
C GLY A 177 9.64 12.83 21.13
N LEU A 178 10.15 12.40 19.97
CA LEU A 178 10.53 13.30 18.88
C LEU A 178 9.29 13.80 18.14
N ASP A 179 9.33 15.04 17.72
CA ASP A 179 8.26 15.67 16.96
C ASP A 179 8.46 15.41 15.47
N VAL A 180 7.67 14.51 14.89
CA VAL A 180 7.74 14.16 13.47
C VAL A 180 7.18 15.31 12.63
N LYS A 181 7.97 15.82 11.68
CA LYS A 181 7.64 16.96 10.81
C LYS A 181 7.29 16.56 9.39
N VAL A 182 8.00 15.55 8.85
CA VAL A 182 7.80 15.02 7.50
C VAL A 182 7.91 13.50 7.55
N ILE A 183 7.08 12.82 6.80
CA ILE A 183 7.21 11.39 6.51
C ILE A 183 7.26 11.20 5.00
N GLY A 184 7.96 10.18 4.53
CA GLY A 184 7.99 9.98 3.08
C GLY A 184 8.85 8.83 2.61
N LYS A 185 9.03 8.82 1.31
CA LYS A 185 9.75 7.76 0.60
C LYS A 185 10.78 8.31 -0.39
N GLY A 186 11.82 7.51 -0.63
CA GLY A 186 12.72 7.70 -1.74
C GLY A 186 12.15 7.13 -3.05
N LYS A 187 12.42 7.79 -4.16
CA LYS A 187 12.01 7.37 -5.50
C LYS A 187 13.22 7.15 -6.40
N ASN A 188 13.31 5.94 -6.95
CA ASN A 188 14.44 5.53 -7.81
C ASN A 188 14.45 6.15 -9.20
N ASN A 189 13.30 6.61 -9.68
CA ASN A 189 13.12 7.14 -11.02
C ASN A 189 12.56 8.56 -10.95
N LYS A 190 13.06 9.45 -11.78
CA LYS A 190 12.38 10.72 -12.03
C LYS A 190 10.99 10.43 -12.62
N ILE A 191 9.98 11.19 -12.19
CA ILE A 191 8.63 11.06 -12.72
C ILE A 191 8.62 11.49 -14.20
N ASP A 192 8.01 10.65 -15.03
CA ASP A 192 7.68 10.91 -16.42
C ASP A 192 6.17 10.75 -16.63
N TYR A 193 5.44 11.83 -16.51
CA TYR A 193 3.98 11.85 -16.68
C TYR A 193 3.51 11.45 -18.09
N ALA A 194 4.40 11.45 -19.09
CA ALA A 194 4.06 11.09 -20.45
C ALA A 194 4.26 9.59 -20.76
N CYS A 195 4.94 8.85 -19.88
CA CYS A 195 5.19 7.43 -20.13
C CYS A 195 3.89 6.63 -20.15
N ASN A 196 3.89 5.56 -20.94
CA ASN A 196 2.77 4.65 -21.13
C ASN A 196 3.30 3.23 -21.37
N PRO A 197 2.44 2.20 -21.46
CA PRO A 197 2.90 0.82 -21.65
C PRO A 197 3.82 0.59 -22.84
N ASP A 198 3.65 1.32 -23.94
CA ASP A 198 4.50 1.19 -25.13
C ASP A 198 5.88 1.78 -24.90
N THR A 199 5.95 2.97 -24.31
CA THR A 199 7.24 3.65 -24.04
C THR A 199 8.13 2.94 -23.03
N VAL A 200 7.55 2.08 -22.19
CA VAL A 200 8.29 1.30 -21.17
C VAL A 200 8.42 -0.18 -21.54
N PHE A 201 7.93 -0.61 -22.70
CA PHE A 201 7.79 -2.02 -23.07
C PHE A 201 9.13 -2.78 -23.05
N GLU A 202 10.17 -2.22 -23.64
CA GLU A 202 11.51 -2.86 -23.68
C GLU A 202 12.10 -3.02 -22.27
N GLU A 203 11.96 -1.98 -21.44
CA GLU A 203 12.43 -2.01 -20.05
C GLU A 203 11.63 -3.02 -19.23
N ALA A 204 10.31 -3.05 -19.40
CA ALA A 204 9.43 -3.99 -18.73
C ALA A 204 9.79 -5.45 -19.11
N THR A 205 10.02 -5.71 -20.38
CA THR A 205 10.43 -7.03 -20.88
C THR A 205 11.77 -7.47 -20.25
N ARG A 206 12.78 -6.59 -20.26
CA ARG A 206 14.10 -6.86 -19.65
C ARG A 206 13.99 -7.16 -18.17
N ARG A 207 13.11 -6.43 -17.45
CA ARG A 207 12.87 -6.60 -16.00
C ARG A 207 11.86 -7.72 -15.69
N LYS A 208 11.27 -8.38 -16.68
CA LYS A 208 10.21 -9.38 -16.54
C LYS A 208 9.00 -8.83 -15.75
N MET A 209 8.65 -7.58 -16.00
CA MET A 209 7.53 -6.86 -15.37
C MET A 209 6.38 -6.67 -16.36
N ASN A 210 5.18 -6.48 -15.81
CA ASN A 210 4.03 -6.00 -16.60
C ASN A 210 4.27 -4.54 -17.01
N PRO A 211 4.13 -4.16 -18.31
CA PRO A 211 4.33 -2.80 -18.79
C PRO A 211 3.45 -1.76 -18.08
N ARG A 212 2.19 -2.06 -17.78
CA ARG A 212 1.30 -1.16 -17.04
C ARG A 212 1.81 -0.92 -15.61
N MET A 213 2.29 -1.97 -14.94
CA MET A 213 2.90 -1.83 -13.61
C MET A 213 4.14 -0.93 -13.66
N LEU A 214 5.03 -1.13 -14.62
CA LEU A 214 6.20 -0.28 -14.77
C LEU A 214 5.81 1.17 -15.11
N THR A 215 4.78 1.37 -15.93
CA THR A 215 4.23 2.70 -16.22
C THR A 215 3.78 3.39 -14.93
N SER A 216 3.02 2.70 -14.06
CA SER A 216 2.55 3.29 -12.80
C SER A 216 3.68 3.67 -11.84
N PHE A 217 4.83 3.02 -11.92
CA PHE A 217 6.03 3.42 -11.19
C PHE A 217 6.68 4.67 -11.78
N LYS A 218 6.71 4.77 -13.10
CA LYS A 218 7.40 5.88 -13.81
C LYS A 218 6.57 7.14 -13.90
N ASP A 219 5.25 7.04 -14.07
CA ASP A 219 4.37 8.21 -14.13
C ASP A 219 4.01 8.80 -12.75
N GLY A 220 4.52 8.21 -11.69
CA GLY A 220 4.32 8.69 -10.32
C GLY A 220 3.06 8.14 -9.64
N THR A 221 2.18 7.44 -10.34
CA THR A 221 0.93 6.89 -9.80
C THR A 221 1.16 6.11 -8.50
N LYS A 222 2.08 5.13 -8.52
CA LYS A 222 2.35 4.31 -7.33
C LYS A 222 2.85 5.15 -6.16
N THR A 223 3.70 6.16 -6.42
CA THR A 223 4.19 7.08 -5.39
C THR A 223 3.05 7.86 -4.73
N MET A 224 2.08 8.35 -5.51
CA MET A 224 0.94 9.10 -4.99
C MET A 224 0.00 8.20 -4.17
N VAL A 225 -0.23 6.97 -4.63
CA VAL A 225 -0.99 5.96 -3.89
C VAL A 225 -0.34 5.67 -2.53
N GLU A 226 0.97 5.42 -2.49
CA GLU A 226 1.71 5.14 -1.26
C GLU A 226 1.73 6.34 -0.30
N MET A 227 1.93 7.56 -0.81
CA MET A 227 1.83 8.79 0.00
C MET A 227 0.42 8.97 0.57
N THR A 228 -0.63 8.62 -0.19
CA THR A 228 -2.02 8.68 0.29
C THR A 228 -2.24 7.71 1.45
N ALA A 229 -1.71 6.48 1.36
CA ALA A 229 -1.79 5.51 2.45
C ALA A 229 -1.04 5.99 3.71
N MET A 230 0.17 6.57 3.56
CA MET A 230 0.92 7.19 4.65
C MET A 230 0.13 8.33 5.30
N SER A 231 -0.47 9.19 4.48
CA SER A 231 -1.30 10.30 4.92
C SER A 231 -2.50 9.82 5.74
N ASN A 232 -3.23 8.85 5.21
CA ASN A 232 -4.43 8.30 5.85
C ASN A 232 -4.13 7.58 7.17
N ALA A 233 -2.90 7.05 7.33
CA ALA A 233 -2.48 6.39 8.56
C ALA A 233 -1.95 7.33 9.64
N THR A 234 -1.50 8.53 9.28
CA THR A 234 -0.77 9.42 10.22
C THR A 234 -1.43 10.77 10.46
N GLY A 235 -2.36 11.18 9.59
CA GLY A 235 -2.95 12.52 9.61
C GLY A 235 -2.07 13.59 8.93
N PHE A 236 -0.91 13.21 8.40
CA PHE A 236 -0.06 14.11 7.64
C PHE A 236 -0.62 14.31 6.23
N VAL A 237 -0.52 15.49 5.68
CA VAL A 237 -1.11 15.85 4.39
C VAL A 237 -0.04 16.23 3.37
N PRO A 238 -0.30 16.19 2.06
CA PRO A 238 0.60 16.80 1.08
C PRO A 238 0.65 18.32 1.31
N ASP A 239 1.84 18.92 1.22
CA ASP A 239 2.01 20.38 1.36
C ASP A 239 1.46 21.14 0.14
N VAL A 240 1.52 20.51 -1.02
CA VAL A 240 0.93 20.95 -2.30
C VAL A 240 0.36 19.71 -3.01
N ILE A 241 -0.58 19.90 -3.92
CA ILE A 241 -1.09 18.80 -4.76
C ILE A 241 0.08 18.12 -5.46
N GLY A 242 0.18 16.81 -5.30
CA GLY A 242 1.23 15.98 -5.89
C GLY A 242 2.57 15.97 -5.13
N GLY A 243 2.69 16.72 -4.01
CA GLY A 243 3.97 16.87 -3.30
C GLY A 243 4.98 17.77 -4.04
N HIS A 244 6.08 18.10 -3.39
CA HIS A 244 7.16 18.91 -4.01
C HIS A 244 8.11 18.06 -4.86
N GLY A 245 8.33 16.82 -4.48
CA GLY A 245 9.25 15.92 -5.19
C GLY A 245 10.70 16.39 -5.14
N VAL A 246 11.23 16.57 -3.94
CA VAL A 246 12.60 17.06 -3.73
C VAL A 246 13.59 16.25 -4.56
N SER A 247 14.51 16.93 -5.25
CA SER A 247 15.44 16.30 -6.18
C SER A 247 16.76 17.06 -6.30
N GLY A 248 17.72 16.47 -7.01
CA GLY A 248 19.04 17.06 -7.22
C GLY A 248 19.86 17.14 -5.93
N SER A 249 20.67 18.20 -5.78
CA SER A 249 21.54 18.38 -4.61
C SER A 249 20.82 18.45 -3.27
N SER A 250 19.54 18.75 -3.27
CA SER A 250 18.71 18.83 -2.05
C SER A 250 18.15 17.47 -1.58
N ALA A 251 18.49 16.38 -2.25
CA ALA A 251 17.91 15.05 -1.97
C ALA A 251 18.96 13.92 -1.91
N ASN A 252 20.26 14.23 -1.85
CA ASN A 252 21.33 13.24 -1.94
C ASN A 252 21.67 12.61 -0.58
N SER A 253 21.34 13.27 0.51
CA SER A 253 21.62 12.82 1.87
C SER A 253 20.53 13.24 2.86
N CYS A 254 20.54 12.64 4.04
CA CYS A 254 19.66 13.08 5.13
C CYS A 254 19.90 14.54 5.52
N ALA A 255 21.14 15.01 5.47
CA ALA A 255 21.49 16.40 5.76
C ALA A 255 20.87 17.39 4.75
N ASP A 256 20.83 17.01 3.46
CA ASP A 256 20.16 17.82 2.43
C ASP A 256 18.65 17.91 2.69
N LEU A 257 18.02 16.80 3.10
CA LEU A 257 16.61 16.78 3.47
C LEU A 257 16.30 17.62 4.72
N ASN A 258 17.21 17.62 5.71
CA ASN A 258 17.07 18.45 6.90
C ASN A 258 16.98 19.95 6.53
N ALA A 259 17.75 20.38 5.52
CA ALA A 259 17.69 21.74 5.01
C ALA A 259 16.43 21.99 4.14
N ALA A 260 16.12 21.08 3.22
CA ALA A 260 15.00 21.20 2.29
C ALA A 260 13.65 21.28 3.03
N PHE A 261 13.45 20.45 4.05
CA PHE A 261 12.18 20.35 4.77
C PHE A 261 11.95 21.40 5.87
N ARG A 262 12.81 22.43 5.93
CA ARG A 262 12.49 23.65 6.71
C ARG A 262 11.30 24.36 6.09
N LEU A 263 10.65 25.19 6.90
CA LEU A 263 9.61 26.08 6.40
C LEU A 263 10.21 27.13 5.44
N LYS A 264 9.44 27.61 4.49
CA LYS A 264 9.85 28.67 3.55
C LYS A 264 10.40 29.91 4.24
N LYS A 265 9.80 30.32 5.39
CA LYS A 265 10.29 31.42 6.21
C LYS A 265 11.68 31.17 6.81
N ASP A 266 12.09 29.92 6.92
CA ASP A 266 13.36 29.47 7.49
C ASP A 266 14.33 28.93 6.42
N GLY A 267 14.06 29.28 5.15
CA GLY A 267 14.92 28.95 3.98
C GLY A 267 14.71 27.56 3.37
N GLY A 268 13.65 26.83 3.75
CA GLY A 268 13.25 25.56 3.16
C GLY A 268 12.15 25.68 2.11
N ILE A 269 11.51 24.56 1.78
CA ILE A 269 10.49 24.49 0.72
C ILE A 269 9.05 24.41 1.26
N LEU A 270 8.86 24.04 2.53
CA LEU A 270 7.55 23.72 3.06
C LEU A 270 6.75 24.95 3.51
N ASN A 271 5.44 24.93 3.25
CA ASN A 271 4.50 25.90 3.80
C ASN A 271 4.15 25.57 5.27
N ARG A 272 4.16 24.26 5.61
CA ARG A 272 3.79 23.72 6.93
C ARG A 272 4.59 22.44 7.24
N HIS A 273 4.63 22.05 8.51
CA HIS A 273 5.00 20.71 8.94
C HIS A 273 3.77 19.79 9.08
N GLY A 274 3.99 18.52 9.31
CA GLY A 274 2.94 17.49 9.30
C GLY A 274 2.60 17.08 7.87
N VAL A 275 3.61 16.87 7.03
CA VAL A 275 3.43 16.59 5.60
C VAL A 275 3.97 15.23 5.18
N VAL A 276 3.31 14.64 4.15
CA VAL A 276 3.82 13.50 3.39
C VAL A 276 4.57 14.01 2.16
N GLU A 277 5.73 13.39 1.85
CA GLU A 277 6.56 13.86 0.74
C GLU A 277 7.33 12.71 0.09
N TYR A 278 7.78 12.90 -1.14
CA TYR A 278 8.70 11.99 -1.81
C TYR A 278 9.97 12.71 -2.27
N VAL A 279 11.06 11.96 -2.40
CA VAL A 279 12.34 12.50 -2.84
C VAL A 279 12.93 11.68 -3.98
N ASN A 280 13.52 12.34 -4.97
CA ASN A 280 14.33 11.71 -6.01
C ASN A 280 15.79 11.87 -5.62
N GLY A 281 16.34 10.94 -4.83
CA GLY A 281 17.68 11.06 -4.30
C GLY A 281 18.01 9.90 -3.39
N ILE A 282 17.72 10.02 -2.09
CA ILE A 282 17.87 8.90 -1.17
C ILE A 282 16.80 7.82 -1.46
N ALA A 283 17.21 6.81 -2.22
CA ALA A 283 16.35 5.71 -2.66
C ALA A 283 17.20 4.43 -2.84
N PRO A 284 16.61 3.23 -2.68
CA PRO A 284 15.24 2.97 -2.21
C PRO A 284 15.07 3.29 -0.73
N GLY A 285 13.83 3.21 -0.24
CA GLY A 285 13.51 3.24 1.18
C GLY A 285 12.59 4.38 1.61
N VAL A 286 12.49 4.55 2.91
CA VAL A 286 11.56 5.49 3.55
C VAL A 286 12.28 6.35 4.58
N PHE A 287 11.72 7.51 4.89
CA PHE A 287 12.30 8.42 5.85
C PHE A 287 11.25 9.12 6.72
N VAL A 288 11.67 9.57 7.89
CA VAL A 288 10.95 10.53 8.73
C VAL A 288 11.91 11.66 9.11
N THR A 289 11.48 12.90 8.97
CA THR A 289 12.23 14.06 9.44
C THR A 289 11.59 14.54 10.75
N VAL A 290 12.41 14.71 11.77
CA VAL A 290 12.00 14.99 13.13
C VAL A 290 12.61 16.28 13.66
N ALA A 291 11.99 16.85 14.69
CA ALA A 291 12.60 17.85 15.55
C ALA A 291 12.63 17.34 16.99
N SER A 292 13.58 17.80 17.78
CA SER A 292 13.57 17.58 19.23
C SER A 292 12.92 18.76 19.94
N PRO A 293 11.94 18.53 20.83
CA PRO A 293 11.38 19.58 21.65
C PRO A 293 12.29 19.99 22.83
N ASN A 294 13.39 19.25 23.07
CA ASN A 294 14.30 19.43 24.17
C ASN A 294 15.72 19.77 23.66
N GLU A 295 16.35 20.82 24.19
CA GLU A 295 17.64 21.32 23.75
C GLU A 295 18.79 20.33 24.02
N ASP A 296 18.78 19.64 25.18
CA ASP A 296 19.83 18.65 25.48
C ASP A 296 19.72 17.45 24.56
N ALA A 297 18.50 16.97 24.27
CA ALA A 297 18.29 15.90 23.29
C ALA A 297 18.67 16.35 21.87
N ALA A 298 18.43 17.59 21.48
CA ALA A 298 18.87 18.17 20.22
C ALA A 298 20.39 18.19 20.13
N TYR A 299 21.08 18.60 21.19
CA TYR A 299 22.54 18.56 21.26
C TYR A 299 23.09 17.13 21.07
N VAL A 300 22.44 16.13 21.66
CA VAL A 300 22.84 14.73 21.53
C VAL A 300 22.69 14.24 20.08
N MET A 301 21.65 14.68 19.35
CA MET A 301 21.50 14.35 17.92
C MET A 301 22.69 14.87 17.10
N ASP A 302 23.13 16.11 17.36
CA ASP A 302 24.31 16.68 16.68
C ASP A 302 25.60 15.94 17.10
N TYR A 303 25.76 15.65 18.40
CA TYR A 303 26.89 14.88 18.92
C TYR A 303 27.00 13.48 18.29
N LEU A 304 25.87 12.83 18.04
CA LEU A 304 25.78 11.52 17.38
C LEU A 304 25.87 11.62 15.84
N GLN A 305 26.24 12.77 15.29
CA GLN A 305 26.47 13.02 13.87
C GLN A 305 25.24 12.84 12.98
N MET A 306 24.06 13.10 13.53
CA MET A 306 22.81 13.10 12.74
C MET A 306 22.64 14.37 11.90
N GLY A 307 23.61 15.29 11.91
CA GLY A 307 23.60 16.60 11.27
C GLY A 307 23.29 17.72 12.26
N HIS A 308 23.26 18.96 11.76
CA HIS A 308 22.97 20.14 12.58
C HIS A 308 21.47 20.47 12.52
N GLY A 309 20.85 20.58 13.72
CA GLY A 309 19.44 20.89 13.86
C GLY A 309 18.98 22.18 13.14
N PRO A 310 17.71 22.52 13.23
CA PRO A 310 16.68 21.98 14.11
C PRO A 310 15.94 20.73 13.62
N LEU A 311 16.27 20.20 12.44
CA LEU A 311 15.64 19.01 11.86
C LEU A 311 16.68 17.92 11.64
N TRP A 312 16.25 16.66 11.84
CA TRP A 312 17.06 15.47 11.59
C TRP A 312 16.23 14.43 10.84
N THR A 313 16.80 13.78 9.82
CA THR A 313 16.13 12.77 9.04
C THR A 313 16.62 11.38 9.43
N LEU A 314 15.69 10.53 9.87
CA LEU A 314 15.90 9.10 10.06
C LEU A 314 15.54 8.40 8.74
N TYR A 315 16.42 7.54 8.26
CA TYR A 315 16.28 6.90 6.96
C TYR A 315 16.45 5.39 7.06
N ARG A 316 15.52 4.65 6.48
CA ARG A 316 15.62 3.21 6.26
C ARG A 316 15.90 2.98 4.78
N PRO A 317 17.14 2.53 4.41
CA PRO A 317 17.61 2.48 3.00
C PRO A 317 17.08 1.25 2.23
N TYR A 318 16.04 0.62 2.69
CA TYR A 318 15.40 -0.53 2.06
C TYR A 318 13.93 -0.65 2.48
N HIS A 319 13.16 -1.32 1.65
CA HIS A 319 11.85 -1.88 1.95
C HIS A 319 11.75 -3.19 1.14
N LEU A 320 11.37 -4.28 1.77
CA LEU A 320 11.42 -5.62 1.14
C LEU A 320 10.03 -6.15 0.81
N CYS A 321 9.09 -5.26 0.54
CA CYS A 321 7.72 -5.47 0.10
C CYS A 321 7.14 -6.84 0.56
N ASN A 322 7.01 -7.78 -0.37
CA ASN A 322 6.45 -9.10 -0.12
C ASN A 322 7.25 -9.98 0.86
N LEU A 323 8.55 -9.74 1.04
CA LEU A 323 9.37 -10.52 1.99
C LEU A 323 9.07 -10.14 3.45
N GLU A 324 8.67 -8.90 3.70
CA GLU A 324 8.28 -8.43 5.04
C GLU A 324 6.78 -8.62 5.34
N THR A 325 5.94 -8.86 4.34
CA THR A 325 4.49 -9.06 4.53
C THR A 325 4.13 -10.09 5.60
N PRO A 326 4.86 -11.23 5.74
CA PRO A 326 4.58 -12.19 6.81
C PRO A 326 4.75 -11.61 8.22
N LEU A 327 5.52 -10.52 8.37
CA LEU A 327 5.66 -9.84 9.65
C LEU A 327 4.39 -9.10 10.05
N SER A 328 3.61 -8.59 9.08
CA SER A 328 2.26 -8.07 9.35
C SER A 328 1.34 -9.17 9.84
N VAL A 329 1.39 -10.35 9.22
CA VAL A 329 0.62 -11.52 9.68
C VAL A 329 0.99 -11.90 11.10
N ALA A 330 2.29 -11.99 11.41
CA ALA A 330 2.77 -12.31 12.75
C ALA A 330 2.32 -11.25 13.77
N LYS A 331 2.39 -9.97 13.41
CA LYS A 331 2.03 -8.86 14.30
C LYS A 331 0.53 -8.90 14.67
N ILE A 332 -0.34 -9.11 13.70
CA ILE A 332 -1.79 -9.16 13.99
C ILE A 332 -2.20 -10.39 14.78
N VAL A 333 -1.61 -11.55 14.53
CA VAL A 333 -1.99 -12.79 15.22
C VAL A 333 -1.33 -12.92 16.61
N ILE A 334 -0.12 -12.40 16.78
CA ILE A 334 0.65 -12.54 18.00
C ILE A 334 0.47 -11.34 18.93
N ASP A 335 0.54 -10.14 18.39
CA ASP A 335 0.52 -8.91 19.19
C ASP A 335 -0.88 -8.23 19.18
N GLY A 336 -1.78 -8.65 18.27
CA GLY A 336 -3.10 -8.05 18.15
C GLY A 336 -3.07 -6.62 17.58
N GLU A 337 -2.03 -6.26 16.82
CA GLU A 337 -1.82 -4.91 16.33
C GLU A 337 -1.63 -4.85 14.81
N PRO A 338 -2.23 -3.88 14.12
CA PRO A 338 -1.95 -3.65 12.71
C PRO A 338 -0.54 -3.11 12.47
N THR A 339 -0.01 -3.28 11.25
CA THR A 339 1.23 -2.62 10.80
C THR A 339 0.97 -1.19 10.38
N ILE A 340 0.01 -1.01 9.50
CA ILE A 340 -0.49 0.28 9.03
C ILE A 340 -1.99 0.17 8.81
N ILE A 341 -2.72 1.16 9.28
CA ILE A 341 -4.18 1.21 9.18
C ILE A 341 -4.60 2.69 9.04
N PRO A 342 -5.58 3.01 8.19
CA PRO A 342 -6.10 4.37 8.09
C PRO A 342 -6.69 4.85 9.43
N LEU A 343 -6.68 6.15 9.65
CA LEU A 343 -7.44 6.80 10.70
C LEU A 343 -8.95 6.62 10.47
N ASP A 344 -9.77 7.24 11.30
CA ASP A 344 -11.24 7.07 11.23
C ASP A 344 -11.90 7.69 10.00
N GLY A 345 -11.13 8.27 9.09
CA GLY A 345 -11.60 8.79 7.80
C GLY A 345 -10.43 9.16 6.90
N PRO A 346 -10.66 9.34 5.59
CA PRO A 346 -9.60 9.75 4.66
C PRO A 346 -9.06 11.14 5.03
N VAL A 347 -7.75 11.24 5.09
CA VAL A 347 -7.00 12.50 5.31
C VAL A 347 -6.59 13.11 3.97
N SER A 348 -6.20 12.25 3.05
CA SER A 348 -5.87 12.59 1.67
C SER A 348 -6.50 11.59 0.71
N GLU A 349 -6.60 11.99 -0.55
CA GLU A 349 -7.12 11.18 -1.63
C GLU A 349 -6.13 11.11 -2.79
N CYS A 350 -6.11 9.95 -3.42
CA CYS A 350 -5.41 9.73 -4.67
C CYS A 350 -6.30 10.20 -5.82
N ILE A 351 -5.97 11.33 -6.45
CA ILE A 351 -6.80 12.01 -7.44
C ILE A 351 -6.31 11.80 -8.87
N THR A 352 -7.20 11.97 -9.84
CA THR A 352 -6.96 11.65 -11.26
C THR A 352 -6.51 12.88 -12.06
N VAL A 353 -5.45 12.72 -12.84
CA VAL A 353 -4.93 13.75 -13.77
C VAL A 353 -4.90 13.22 -15.19
N ALA A 354 -5.31 14.03 -16.16
CA ALA A 354 -5.22 13.70 -17.58
C ALA A 354 -3.75 13.63 -18.04
N LYS A 355 -3.33 12.49 -18.57
CA LYS A 355 -1.95 12.26 -19.06
C LYS A 355 -1.67 12.93 -20.40
N ARG A 356 -2.70 13.12 -21.19
CA ARG A 356 -2.73 13.78 -22.49
C ARG A 356 -4.06 14.50 -22.70
N ASP A 357 -4.23 15.18 -23.82
CA ASP A 357 -5.56 15.68 -24.22
C ASP A 357 -6.51 14.49 -24.39
N LEU A 358 -7.72 14.61 -23.84
CA LEU A 358 -8.78 13.61 -23.89
C LEU A 358 -10.03 14.22 -24.52
N LYS A 359 -10.78 13.42 -25.28
CA LYS A 359 -11.98 13.84 -25.99
C LYS A 359 -13.26 13.37 -25.30
N ALA A 360 -14.32 14.15 -25.45
CA ALA A 360 -15.65 13.72 -25.04
C ALA A 360 -16.01 12.37 -25.69
N GLY A 361 -16.51 11.46 -24.87
CA GLY A 361 -16.84 10.10 -25.28
C GLY A 361 -15.67 9.11 -25.31
N GLU A 362 -14.44 9.54 -25.02
CA GLU A 362 -13.28 8.66 -24.94
C GLU A 362 -13.31 7.83 -23.66
N ASN A 363 -13.02 6.51 -23.78
CA ASN A 363 -12.88 5.65 -22.60
C ASN A 363 -11.54 5.89 -21.94
N LEU A 364 -11.55 5.87 -20.61
CA LEU A 364 -10.34 5.84 -19.78
C LEU A 364 -9.83 4.41 -19.65
N ASP A 365 -8.62 4.22 -19.14
CA ASP A 365 -8.00 2.89 -19.13
C ASP A 365 -7.37 2.50 -17.78
N GLY A 366 -7.48 3.36 -16.77
CA GLY A 366 -7.08 3.08 -15.39
C GLY A 366 -5.56 3.03 -15.17
N ILE A 367 -5.17 2.30 -14.12
CA ILE A 367 -3.83 2.31 -13.55
C ILE A 367 -2.75 1.92 -14.57
N GLY A 368 -1.72 2.77 -14.67
CA GLY A 368 -0.57 2.55 -15.53
C GLY A 368 -0.90 2.52 -17.03
N GLY A 369 -1.96 3.23 -17.43
CA GLY A 369 -2.44 3.29 -18.79
C GLY A 369 -1.95 4.47 -19.59
N TYR A 370 -2.71 4.81 -20.64
CA TYR A 370 -2.40 5.82 -21.63
C TYR A 370 -3.10 7.15 -21.36
N THR A 371 -4.19 7.15 -20.57
CA THR A 371 -5.11 8.29 -20.47
C THR A 371 -4.88 9.13 -19.25
N THR A 372 -4.57 8.52 -18.11
CA THR A 372 -4.51 9.19 -16.81
C THR A 372 -3.35 8.70 -15.94
N TYR A 373 -2.99 9.52 -14.95
CA TYR A 373 -2.09 9.17 -13.86
C TYR A 373 -2.62 9.74 -12.54
N ALA A 374 -2.07 9.27 -11.43
CA ALA A 374 -2.49 9.71 -10.11
C ALA A 374 -1.70 10.92 -9.60
N SER A 375 -2.38 11.74 -8.81
CA SER A 375 -1.78 12.74 -7.92
C SER A 375 -2.35 12.57 -6.52
N ILE A 376 -1.88 13.33 -5.54
CA ILE A 376 -2.41 13.36 -4.16
C ILE A 376 -2.91 14.76 -3.82
N ALA A 377 -4.07 14.83 -3.18
CA ALA A 377 -4.60 16.06 -2.59
C ALA A 377 -5.17 15.75 -1.20
N THR A 378 -5.43 16.77 -0.38
CA THR A 378 -6.18 16.55 0.86
C THR A 378 -7.60 16.06 0.56
N ALA A 379 -8.18 15.26 1.46
CA ALA A 379 -9.56 14.82 1.32
C ALA A 379 -10.53 16.02 1.24
N GLU A 380 -10.31 17.04 2.08
CA GLU A 380 -11.11 18.28 2.06
C GLU A 380 -11.08 18.95 0.69
N GLU A 381 -9.89 19.09 0.08
CA GLU A 381 -9.73 19.72 -1.24
C GLU A 381 -10.36 18.86 -2.35
N THR A 382 -10.21 17.54 -2.25
CA THR A 382 -10.80 16.58 -3.18
C THR A 382 -12.32 16.65 -3.18
N TYR A 383 -12.95 16.66 -2.02
CA TYR A 383 -14.39 16.76 -1.91
C TYR A 383 -14.91 18.13 -2.35
N ARG A 384 -14.25 19.21 -1.92
CA ARG A 384 -14.65 20.57 -2.29
C ARG A 384 -14.66 20.81 -3.80
N ASN A 385 -13.67 20.25 -4.50
CA ASN A 385 -13.52 20.42 -5.94
C ASN A 385 -14.14 19.27 -6.76
N GLY A 386 -14.63 18.23 -6.11
CA GLY A 386 -15.20 17.04 -6.78
C GLY A 386 -14.18 16.26 -7.60
N TYR A 387 -12.91 16.19 -7.17
CA TYR A 387 -11.89 15.42 -7.89
C TYR A 387 -12.21 13.95 -7.93
N VAL A 388 -11.95 13.31 -9.07
CA VAL A 388 -12.13 11.87 -9.26
C VAL A 388 -11.03 11.10 -8.53
N VAL A 389 -11.44 10.20 -7.64
CA VAL A 389 -10.51 9.26 -6.97
C VAL A 389 -9.95 8.26 -7.98
N TYR A 390 -8.63 8.23 -8.11
CA TYR A 390 -7.94 7.58 -9.23
C TYR A 390 -8.21 6.08 -9.38
N PRO A 391 -8.15 5.22 -8.33
CA PRO A 391 -8.39 3.79 -8.51
C PRO A 391 -9.84 3.42 -8.91
N LEU A 392 -10.78 4.37 -8.85
CA LEU A 392 -12.14 4.18 -9.40
C LEU A 392 -12.21 4.31 -10.92
N VAL A 393 -11.14 4.85 -11.55
CA VAL A 393 -11.05 4.96 -13.00
C VAL A 393 -10.64 3.61 -13.58
N ASN A 394 -11.51 3.03 -14.37
CA ASN A 394 -11.29 1.75 -15.06
C ASN A 394 -11.62 1.88 -16.57
N LYS A 395 -11.51 0.80 -17.31
CA LYS A 395 -11.74 0.75 -18.77
C LYS A 395 -13.17 1.10 -19.20
N ASN A 396 -14.12 1.10 -18.28
CA ASN A 396 -15.52 1.45 -18.54
C ASN A 396 -15.81 2.93 -18.18
N ALA A 397 -14.88 3.61 -17.51
CA ALA A 397 -15.00 5.04 -17.24
C ALA A 397 -14.86 5.83 -18.56
N ARG A 398 -15.63 6.92 -18.72
CA ARG A 398 -15.72 7.66 -19.97
C ARG A 398 -15.71 9.16 -19.75
N MET A 399 -15.02 9.89 -20.64
CA MET A 399 -15.02 11.36 -20.61
C MET A 399 -16.36 11.92 -21.08
N LYS A 400 -16.90 12.91 -20.35
CA LYS A 400 -18.10 13.67 -20.74
C LYS A 400 -17.77 14.88 -21.60
N CYS A 401 -16.58 15.43 -21.49
CA CYS A 401 -16.15 16.64 -22.20
C CYS A 401 -14.69 16.51 -22.64
N ASP A 402 -14.27 17.41 -23.52
CA ASP A 402 -12.86 17.56 -23.91
C ASP A 402 -12.07 18.17 -22.74
N VAL A 403 -10.90 17.61 -22.45
CA VAL A 403 -9.96 18.18 -21.46
C VAL A 403 -8.54 18.19 -21.99
N GLN A 404 -7.75 19.14 -21.52
CA GLN A 404 -6.33 19.25 -21.85
C GLN A 404 -5.46 18.39 -20.95
N LYS A 405 -4.28 18.03 -21.43
CA LYS A 405 -3.23 17.39 -20.63
C LYS A 405 -2.97 18.18 -19.32
N GLY A 406 -2.84 17.44 -18.22
CA GLY A 406 -2.57 18.01 -16.90
C GLY A 406 -3.81 18.50 -16.15
N THR A 407 -5.01 18.37 -16.74
CA THR A 407 -6.26 18.71 -16.03
C THR A 407 -6.51 17.73 -14.90
N LEU A 408 -6.79 18.23 -13.70
CA LEU A 408 -7.34 17.47 -12.60
C LEU A 408 -8.79 17.11 -12.94
N LEU A 409 -9.09 15.81 -13.08
CA LEU A 409 -10.43 15.38 -13.50
C LEU A 409 -11.40 15.44 -12.33
N THR A 410 -12.60 15.94 -12.61
CA THR A 410 -13.70 16.08 -11.66
C THR A 410 -14.89 15.17 -12.04
N LEU A 411 -15.79 14.92 -11.11
CA LEU A 411 -16.93 14.01 -11.29
C LEU A 411 -17.93 14.50 -12.37
N ASP A 412 -17.94 15.78 -12.68
CA ASP A 412 -18.73 16.34 -13.79
C ASP A 412 -18.08 16.10 -15.16
N MET A 413 -16.78 15.82 -15.22
CA MET A 413 -16.02 15.54 -16.44
C MET A 413 -15.99 14.05 -16.82
N VAL A 414 -16.32 13.13 -15.88
CA VAL A 414 -16.14 11.70 -16.08
C VAL A 414 -17.40 10.92 -15.68
N ASP A 415 -17.82 9.98 -16.52
CA ASP A 415 -18.76 8.94 -16.15
C ASP A 415 -17.96 7.74 -15.63
N LEU A 416 -18.05 7.47 -14.32
CA LEU A 416 -17.44 6.32 -13.67
C LEU A 416 -18.30 5.07 -13.84
N ASP A 417 -17.66 3.90 -13.81
CA ASP A 417 -18.34 2.63 -13.74
C ASP A 417 -18.94 2.39 -12.35
N THR A 418 -20.18 2.78 -12.18
CA THR A 418 -20.92 2.65 -10.91
C THR A 418 -21.35 1.23 -10.58
N SER A 419 -21.16 0.26 -11.50
CA SER A 419 -21.58 -1.13 -11.29
C SER A 419 -20.58 -1.94 -10.46
N THR A 420 -19.34 -1.43 -10.28
CA THR A 420 -18.28 -2.15 -9.57
C THR A 420 -18.51 -2.17 -8.06
N GLN A 421 -18.05 -3.26 -7.41
CA GLN A 421 -18.14 -3.37 -5.96
C GLN A 421 -17.30 -2.29 -5.27
N LEU A 422 -16.13 -1.99 -5.80
CA LEU A 422 -15.25 -0.93 -5.28
C LEU A 422 -15.96 0.42 -5.23
N TYR A 423 -16.64 0.80 -6.33
CA TYR A 423 -17.42 2.05 -6.38
C TYR A 423 -18.55 2.06 -5.34
N GLN A 424 -19.30 0.95 -5.22
CA GLN A 424 -20.41 0.87 -4.27
C GLN A 424 -19.95 0.97 -2.82
N VAL A 425 -18.85 0.29 -2.47
CA VAL A 425 -18.25 0.36 -1.13
C VAL A 425 -17.66 1.74 -0.87
N ARG A 426 -17.02 2.36 -1.87
CA ARG A 426 -16.54 3.74 -1.75
C ARG A 426 -17.69 4.71 -1.48
N LYS A 427 -18.80 4.58 -2.17
CA LYS A 427 -19.98 5.41 -1.91
C LYS A 427 -20.55 5.21 -0.50
N GLU A 428 -20.47 4.00 0.03
CA GLU A 428 -20.84 3.73 1.42
C GLU A 428 -19.87 4.40 2.39
N GLN A 429 -18.56 4.31 2.13
CA GLN A 429 -17.54 5.03 2.89
C GLN A 429 -17.80 6.54 2.90
N ASP A 430 -18.06 7.15 1.74
CA ASP A 430 -18.31 8.59 1.64
C ASP A 430 -19.50 9.01 2.52
N ARG A 431 -20.60 8.23 2.55
CA ARG A 431 -21.74 8.48 3.44
C ARG A 431 -21.39 8.39 4.93
N MET A 432 -20.45 7.52 5.32
CA MET A 432 -20.02 7.41 6.72
C MET A 432 -19.34 8.69 7.21
N TYR A 433 -18.73 9.45 6.29
CA TYR A 433 -17.92 10.61 6.60
C TYR A 433 -18.53 11.94 6.12
N GLU A 434 -19.70 11.93 5.47
CA GLU A 434 -20.41 13.13 4.98
C GLU A 434 -20.51 14.26 6.03
N ASN A 435 -20.73 13.90 7.29
CA ASN A 435 -20.82 14.86 8.39
C ASN A 435 -19.45 15.30 8.94
N GLY A 436 -18.36 14.60 8.62
CA GLY A 436 -17.00 14.87 9.11
C GLY A 436 -16.19 15.80 8.18
N TYR A 437 -16.49 15.82 6.88
CA TYR A 437 -15.74 16.62 5.89
C TYR A 437 -16.43 17.94 5.49
N GLY A 438 -17.54 18.31 6.11
CA GLY A 438 -18.24 19.53 5.74
C GLY A 438 -18.88 19.48 4.35
N LEU A 439 -19.08 18.30 3.80
CA LEU A 439 -19.86 18.10 2.58
C LEU A 439 -21.35 18.35 2.94
N LYS A 440 -21.76 19.59 2.77
CA LYS A 440 -23.16 20.00 2.79
C LYS A 440 -23.65 20.19 1.37
#